data_06066f1af24d42a7725b29492ba2b2d4
#
_entry.id   06066f1af24d42a7725b29492ba2b2d4
#
_cell.length_a   1.000
_cell.length_b   1.000
_cell.length_c   1.000
_cell.angle_alpha   90.00
_cell.angle_beta   90.00
_cell.angle_gamma   90.00
#
_symmetry.space_group_name_H-M   'P 1'
#
loop_
_entity.id
_entity.type
_entity.pdbx_description
1 polymer ?
#
loop_
_entity_poly.entity_id
_entity_poly.type
_entity_poly.pdbx_seq_one_letter_code
_entity_poly.pdbx_strand_id
1 'polypeptide(L)'
;MKKAYDVLVIGPVSLDHNIDYQGNERKEVGGAVVASGFAAARSGNRTAVFTKLNPADADVEERFAGSGADVYWKPSKATCSIRNQYFTADKEKRACTSMGVCDPFRFEELPDIETKIYHFAGLVYGDFDGALFAEAAKHGKVAVDVQCLLRHVEADKTMAFHDWAEKREYLPVIDYLKTDAAEAEILTGLTDRAEAAKLLYSWGAKEVLITHNTEVLAYDGQRIYTCPIKARNLSGRTG
;
A
#
# COMPACT_ATOMS: atom_id res chain seq x y z
N MET A 1 -6.60 -7.09 29.29
CA MET A 1 -6.81 -5.90 28.45
C MET A 1 -6.10 -6.14 27.13
N LYS A 2 -6.76 -5.84 26.01
CA LYS A 2 -6.13 -5.93 24.69
C LYS A 2 -4.99 -4.92 24.57
N LYS A 3 -3.96 -5.25 23.79
CA LYS A 3 -2.94 -4.24 23.43
C LYS A 3 -3.59 -3.16 22.56
N ALA A 4 -3.26 -1.90 22.83
CA ALA A 4 -3.81 -0.75 22.10
C ALA A 4 -2.72 -0.07 21.27
N TYR A 5 -3.05 0.24 20.02
CA TYR A 5 -2.16 0.85 19.03
C TYR A 5 -2.80 2.11 18.43
N ASP A 6 -1.96 2.99 17.89
CA ASP A 6 -2.44 4.14 17.14
C ASP A 6 -2.77 3.73 15.69
N VAL A 7 -1.98 2.79 15.13
CA VAL A 7 -2.20 2.26 13.78
C VAL A 7 -1.87 0.77 13.70
N LEU A 8 -2.72 0.02 13.00
CA LEU A 8 -2.46 -1.33 12.49
C LEU A 8 -2.25 -1.22 10.98
N VAL A 9 -1.03 -1.46 10.52
CA VAL A 9 -0.70 -1.51 9.09
C VAL A 9 -0.90 -2.94 8.59
N ILE A 10 -1.71 -3.12 7.56
CA ILE A 10 -2.15 -4.43 7.06
C ILE A 10 -1.73 -4.56 5.61
N GLY A 11 -1.03 -5.63 5.27
CA GLY A 11 -0.67 -5.90 3.88
C GLY A 11 0.40 -6.97 3.74
N PRO A 12 0.64 -7.47 2.53
CA PRO A 12 1.66 -8.47 2.28
C PRO A 12 3.05 -7.85 2.30
N VAL A 13 4.00 -8.54 2.92
CA VAL A 13 5.41 -8.38 2.59
C VAL A 13 5.66 -8.95 1.21
N SER A 14 6.67 -8.43 0.51
CA SER A 14 7.06 -8.92 -0.81
C SER A 14 8.54 -9.31 -0.81
N LEU A 15 8.85 -10.45 -1.45
CA LEU A 15 10.21 -10.87 -1.75
C LEU A 15 10.50 -10.51 -3.21
N ASP A 16 11.07 -9.33 -3.43
CA ASP A 16 11.25 -8.79 -4.75
C ASP A 16 12.56 -9.26 -5.39
N HIS A 17 12.49 -9.61 -6.67
CA HIS A 17 13.63 -9.89 -7.52
C HIS A 17 13.88 -8.68 -8.42
N ASN A 18 14.83 -7.86 -8.04
CA ASN A 18 15.19 -6.66 -8.77
C ASN A 18 16.36 -6.94 -9.72
N ILE A 19 16.14 -6.74 -11.01
CA ILE A 19 17.14 -6.91 -12.06
C ILE A 19 17.40 -5.53 -12.65
N ASP A 20 18.63 -5.03 -12.50
CA ASP A 20 19.01 -3.73 -13.02
C ASP A 20 19.19 -3.74 -14.56
N TYR A 21 19.42 -2.57 -15.14
CA TYR A 21 19.61 -2.42 -16.59
C TYR A 21 20.88 -3.10 -17.13
N GLN A 22 21.79 -3.49 -16.24
CA GLN A 22 23.02 -4.25 -16.57
C GLN A 22 22.84 -5.77 -16.40
N GLY A 23 21.67 -6.20 -15.88
CA GLY A 23 21.37 -7.61 -15.63
C GLY A 23 21.79 -8.12 -14.26
N ASN A 24 22.25 -7.24 -13.34
CA ASN A 24 22.57 -7.66 -11.98
C ASN A 24 21.29 -7.91 -11.20
N GLU A 25 21.22 -9.06 -10.52
CA GLU A 25 20.06 -9.46 -9.71
C GLU A 25 20.28 -9.19 -8.24
N ARG A 26 19.22 -8.71 -7.57
CA ARG A 26 19.15 -8.57 -6.11
C ARG A 26 17.80 -9.04 -5.61
N LYS A 27 17.81 -9.80 -4.51
CA LYS A 27 16.59 -10.12 -3.76
C LYS A 27 16.47 -9.12 -2.61
N GLU A 28 15.30 -8.48 -2.53
CA GLU A 28 15.03 -7.46 -1.52
C GLU A 28 13.65 -7.71 -0.91
N VAL A 29 13.50 -7.36 0.35
CA VAL A 29 12.19 -7.35 0.99
C VAL A 29 11.54 -6.01 0.70
N GLY A 30 10.36 -6.07 0.12
CA GLY A 30 9.53 -4.92 -0.20
C GLY A 30 8.13 -5.06 0.40
N GLY A 31 7.22 -4.33 -0.22
CA GLY A 31 5.83 -4.24 0.19
C GLY A 31 5.51 -2.93 0.88
N ALA A 32 4.36 -2.36 0.53
CA ALA A 32 3.90 -1.11 1.13
C ALA A 32 3.76 -1.23 2.66
N VAL A 33 3.40 -2.42 3.17
CA VAL A 33 3.30 -2.71 4.60
C VAL A 33 4.63 -2.48 5.35
N VAL A 34 5.77 -2.81 4.75
CA VAL A 34 7.09 -2.60 5.36
C VAL A 34 7.38 -1.11 5.47
N ALA A 35 7.31 -0.38 4.35
CA ALA A 35 7.58 1.05 4.34
C ALA A 35 6.64 1.83 5.28
N SER A 36 5.34 1.53 5.23
CA SER A 36 4.32 2.16 6.07
C SER A 36 4.49 1.82 7.54
N GLY A 37 4.82 0.57 7.88
CA GLY A 37 5.09 0.13 9.25
C GLY A 37 6.27 0.88 9.87
N PHE A 38 7.39 0.98 9.14
CA PHE A 38 8.55 1.76 9.59
C PHE A 38 8.22 3.24 9.72
N ALA A 39 7.53 3.83 8.75
CA ALA A 39 7.19 5.26 8.77
C ALA A 39 6.27 5.59 9.96
N ALA A 40 5.24 4.78 10.19
CA ALA A 40 4.30 4.98 11.29
C ALA A 40 5.00 4.87 12.65
N ALA A 41 5.79 3.83 12.88
CA ALA A 41 6.48 3.61 14.15
C ALA A 41 7.53 4.69 14.42
N ARG A 42 8.34 5.06 13.41
CA ARG A 42 9.36 6.11 13.55
C ARG A 42 8.79 7.52 13.70
N SER A 43 7.52 7.72 13.35
CA SER A 43 6.79 8.97 13.62
C SER A 43 6.27 9.07 15.06
N GLY A 44 6.63 8.11 15.94
CA GLY A 44 6.27 8.10 17.35
C GLY A 44 4.93 7.45 17.66
N ASN A 45 4.30 6.80 16.68
CA ASN A 45 3.05 6.08 16.90
C ASN A 45 3.31 4.68 17.47
N ARG A 46 2.43 4.22 18.36
CA ARG A 46 2.36 2.80 18.72
C ARG A 46 1.78 2.04 17.52
N THR A 47 2.64 1.29 16.85
CA THR A 47 2.33 0.67 15.57
C THR A 47 2.33 -0.84 15.71
N ALA A 48 1.27 -1.47 15.17
CA ALA A 48 1.24 -2.89 14.86
C ALA A 48 1.28 -3.08 13.33
N VAL A 49 1.85 -4.20 12.91
CA VAL A 49 1.83 -4.65 11.51
C VAL A 49 1.17 -6.02 11.47
N PHE A 50 0.30 -6.24 10.49
CA PHE A 50 -0.25 -7.55 10.19
C PHE A 50 0.04 -7.93 8.75
N THR A 51 0.69 -9.08 8.56
CA THR A 51 1.07 -9.57 7.24
C THR A 51 0.77 -11.05 7.05
N LYS A 52 0.86 -11.52 5.81
CA LYS A 52 0.80 -12.94 5.44
C LYS A 52 2.01 -13.33 4.63
N LEU A 53 2.55 -14.51 4.89
CA LEU A 53 3.69 -15.06 4.18
C LEU A 53 3.69 -16.59 4.22
N ASN A 54 4.46 -17.22 3.33
CA ASN A 54 4.69 -18.64 3.41
C ASN A 54 5.57 -18.94 4.64
N PRO A 55 5.24 -19.97 5.46
CA PRO A 55 6.06 -20.34 6.61
C PRO A 55 7.54 -20.61 6.31
N ALA A 56 7.88 -20.97 5.08
CA ALA A 56 9.27 -21.14 4.66
C ALA A 56 10.07 -19.83 4.60
N ASP A 57 9.35 -18.68 4.56
CA ASP A 57 9.92 -17.33 4.51
C ASP A 57 9.69 -16.56 5.83
N ALA A 58 9.48 -17.27 6.94
CA ALA A 58 9.09 -16.67 8.22
C ALA A 58 10.16 -15.73 8.81
N ASP A 59 11.42 -15.84 8.38
CA ASP A 59 12.51 -14.92 8.72
C ASP A 59 12.27 -13.49 8.18
N VAL A 60 11.33 -13.33 7.25
CA VAL A 60 10.95 -12.02 6.70
C VAL A 60 10.43 -11.08 7.80
N GLU A 61 9.84 -11.59 8.87
CA GLU A 61 9.38 -10.73 9.99
C GLU A 61 10.55 -10.01 10.68
N GLU A 62 11.76 -10.58 10.64
CA GLU A 62 12.97 -9.93 11.14
C GLU A 62 13.25 -8.60 10.40
N ARG A 63 12.70 -8.44 9.19
CA ARG A 63 12.82 -7.21 8.41
C ARG A 63 12.11 -6.01 9.04
N PHE A 64 11.23 -6.26 9.99
CA PHE A 64 10.66 -5.22 10.85
C PHE A 64 11.53 -4.91 12.08
N ALA A 65 12.61 -5.65 12.29
CA ALA A 65 13.53 -5.41 13.40
C ALA A 65 14.07 -3.97 13.37
N GLY A 66 14.05 -3.30 14.52
CA GLY A 66 14.44 -1.89 14.61
C GLY A 66 13.42 -0.87 14.11
N SER A 67 12.25 -1.31 13.61
CA SER A 67 11.14 -0.40 13.29
C SER A 67 10.50 0.19 14.54
N GLY A 68 10.40 -0.59 15.60
CA GLY A 68 9.60 -0.29 16.79
C GLY A 68 8.14 -0.72 16.67
N ALA A 69 7.75 -1.39 15.59
CA ALA A 69 6.43 -1.95 15.42
C ALA A 69 6.35 -3.38 15.98
N ASP A 70 5.19 -3.74 16.57
CA ASP A 70 4.87 -5.12 16.90
C ASP A 70 4.37 -5.83 15.63
N VAL A 71 4.94 -6.99 15.30
CA VAL A 71 4.61 -7.73 14.08
C VAL A 71 3.72 -8.92 14.40
N TYR A 72 2.62 -9.03 13.69
CA TYR A 72 1.71 -10.15 13.66
C TYR A 72 1.67 -10.73 12.26
N TRP A 73 1.59 -12.04 12.13
CA TRP A 73 1.47 -12.65 10.82
C TRP A 73 0.65 -13.95 10.85
N LYS A 74 0.16 -14.36 9.68
CA LYS A 74 -0.47 -15.66 9.46
C LYS A 74 0.13 -16.38 8.27
N PRO A 75 0.11 -17.72 8.28
CA PRO A 75 0.58 -18.50 7.14
C PRO A 75 -0.29 -18.24 5.90
N SER A 76 0.37 -18.23 4.76
CA SER A 76 -0.21 -18.16 3.41
C SER A 76 0.42 -19.23 2.54
N LYS A 77 -0.29 -19.67 1.49
CA LYS A 77 0.23 -20.63 0.52
C LYS A 77 1.49 -20.14 -0.21
N ALA A 78 1.64 -18.81 -0.34
CA ALA A 78 2.79 -18.17 -0.93
C ALA A 78 3.08 -16.84 -0.25
N THR A 79 4.34 -16.40 -0.24
CA THR A 79 4.72 -15.02 0.01
C THR A 79 4.58 -14.23 -1.29
N CYS A 80 4.10 -12.98 -1.22
CA CYS A 80 4.10 -12.13 -2.40
C CYS A 80 5.51 -11.96 -2.93
N SER A 81 5.66 -11.98 -4.24
CA SER A 81 6.95 -11.81 -4.89
C SER A 81 6.77 -11.17 -6.26
N ILE A 82 7.59 -10.17 -6.54
CA ILE A 82 7.57 -9.41 -7.79
C ILE A 82 8.96 -9.42 -8.41
N ARG A 83 9.03 -9.77 -9.69
CA ARG A 83 10.22 -9.57 -10.50
C ARG A 83 10.15 -8.21 -11.17
N ASN A 84 11.07 -7.31 -10.82
CA ASN A 84 11.21 -6.00 -11.40
C ASN A 84 12.41 -5.99 -12.35
N GLN A 85 12.17 -5.91 -13.65
CA GLN A 85 13.20 -5.74 -14.66
C GLN A 85 13.31 -4.26 -15.01
N TYR A 86 14.40 -3.62 -14.62
CA TYR A 86 14.68 -2.24 -14.96
C TYR A 86 15.43 -2.15 -16.29
N PHE A 87 15.03 -1.22 -17.16
CA PHE A 87 15.62 -1.05 -18.50
C PHE A 87 16.54 0.17 -18.59
N THR A 88 16.52 1.03 -17.56
CA THR A 88 17.30 2.27 -17.53
C THR A 88 17.97 2.45 -16.16
N ALA A 89 19.09 3.19 -16.14
CA ALA A 89 19.86 3.44 -14.92
C ALA A 89 19.08 4.26 -13.87
N ASP A 90 18.17 5.14 -14.30
CA ASP A 90 17.29 5.92 -13.45
C ASP A 90 16.10 5.12 -12.89
N LYS A 91 15.95 3.85 -13.30
CA LYS A 91 14.88 2.93 -12.89
C LYS A 91 13.45 3.41 -13.20
N GLU A 92 13.29 4.39 -14.09
CA GLU A 92 11.97 4.91 -14.46
C GLU A 92 11.20 3.92 -15.36
N LYS A 93 11.92 3.16 -16.20
CA LYS A 93 11.31 2.15 -17.08
C LYS A 93 11.56 0.76 -16.53
N ARG A 94 10.48 0.09 -16.16
CA ARG A 94 10.53 -1.30 -15.67
C ARG A 94 9.36 -2.13 -16.17
N ALA A 95 9.57 -3.43 -16.26
CA ALA A 95 8.51 -4.43 -16.35
C ALA A 95 8.37 -5.14 -15.01
N CYS A 96 7.14 -5.32 -14.57
CA CYS A 96 6.82 -6.01 -13.33
C CYS A 96 6.09 -7.32 -13.65
N THR A 97 6.55 -8.43 -13.08
CA THR A 97 5.93 -9.74 -13.23
C THR A 97 5.69 -10.36 -11.86
N SER A 98 4.49 -10.84 -11.60
CA SER A 98 4.17 -11.53 -10.36
C SER A 98 4.83 -12.92 -10.35
N MET A 99 5.55 -13.22 -9.29
CA MET A 99 6.12 -14.54 -9.02
C MET A 99 5.35 -15.28 -7.93
N GLY A 100 4.55 -14.57 -7.14
CA GLY A 100 3.70 -15.13 -6.10
C GLY A 100 2.75 -14.09 -5.54
N VAL A 101 1.56 -14.54 -5.15
CA VAL A 101 0.53 -13.72 -4.48
C VAL A 101 0.12 -14.46 -3.20
N CYS A 102 0.05 -13.77 -2.08
CA CYS A 102 -0.42 -14.35 -0.83
C CYS A 102 -1.94 -14.54 -0.84
N ASP A 103 -2.45 -15.27 0.15
CA ASP A 103 -3.88 -15.42 0.33
C ASP A 103 -4.52 -14.07 0.73
N PRO A 104 -5.76 -13.77 0.27
CA PRO A 104 -6.46 -12.54 0.63
C PRO A 104 -6.57 -12.34 2.13
N PHE A 105 -6.54 -11.09 2.58
CA PHE A 105 -6.74 -10.73 3.98
C PHE A 105 -8.23 -10.69 4.32
N ARG A 106 -8.59 -11.16 5.52
CA ARG A 106 -9.95 -11.15 6.05
C ARG A 106 -9.97 -10.51 7.43
N PHE A 107 -11.07 -9.85 7.79
CA PHE A 107 -11.19 -9.14 9.05
C PHE A 107 -11.02 -10.05 10.26
N GLU A 108 -11.59 -11.25 10.22
CA GLU A 108 -11.52 -12.26 11.29
C GLU A 108 -10.12 -12.83 11.53
N GLU A 109 -9.20 -12.58 10.63
CA GLU A 109 -7.80 -13.00 10.75
C GLU A 109 -6.91 -11.96 11.43
N LEU A 110 -7.39 -10.72 11.56
CA LEU A 110 -6.63 -9.65 12.20
C LEU A 110 -6.33 -9.99 13.66
N PRO A 111 -5.22 -9.49 14.21
CA PRO A 111 -4.87 -9.74 15.60
C PRO A 111 -5.92 -9.14 16.54
N ASP A 112 -6.15 -9.82 17.68
CA ASP A 112 -7.09 -9.36 18.70
C ASP A 112 -6.51 -8.20 19.53
N ILE A 113 -6.50 -7.01 18.92
CA ILE A 113 -5.94 -5.76 19.45
C ILE A 113 -6.95 -4.63 19.29
N GLU A 114 -6.69 -3.51 19.96
CA GLU A 114 -7.39 -2.25 19.72
C GLU A 114 -6.52 -1.35 18.86
N THR A 115 -7.08 -0.74 17.83
CA THR A 115 -6.37 0.24 17.00
C THR A 115 -7.27 1.43 16.64
N LYS A 116 -6.68 2.61 16.51
CA LYS A 116 -7.41 3.81 16.07
C LYS A 116 -7.56 3.85 14.56
N ILE A 117 -6.56 3.35 13.83
CA ILE A 117 -6.50 3.39 12.36
C ILE A 117 -6.14 2.01 11.84
N TYR A 118 -6.94 1.49 10.91
CA TYR A 118 -6.66 0.34 10.06
C TYR A 118 -6.08 0.88 8.74
N HIS A 119 -4.78 0.67 8.51
CA HIS A 119 -4.10 1.12 7.30
C HIS A 119 -3.84 -0.06 6.37
N PHE A 120 -4.61 -0.12 5.29
CA PHE A 120 -4.51 -1.15 4.27
C PHE A 120 -3.45 -0.75 3.22
N ALA A 121 -2.30 -1.41 3.31
CA ALA A 121 -1.10 -1.18 2.50
C ALA A 121 -0.81 -2.42 1.64
N GLY A 122 -1.72 -2.74 0.71
CA GLY A 122 -1.62 -3.91 -0.14
C GLY A 122 -0.76 -3.70 -1.38
N LEU A 123 -0.61 -4.75 -2.17
CA LEU A 123 0.25 -4.78 -3.34
C LEU A 123 -0.53 -4.98 -4.64
N VAL A 124 -1.52 -5.86 -4.64
CA VAL A 124 -2.26 -6.24 -5.85
C VAL A 124 -3.76 -6.35 -5.58
N TYR A 125 -4.53 -6.23 -6.64
CA TYR A 125 -5.98 -6.48 -6.59
C TYR A 125 -6.26 -7.89 -6.08
N GLY A 126 -7.19 -7.97 -5.11
CA GLY A 126 -7.52 -9.22 -4.43
C GLY A 126 -6.80 -9.42 -3.09
N ASP A 127 -5.83 -8.59 -2.72
CA ASP A 127 -5.31 -8.58 -1.34
C ASP A 127 -6.43 -8.26 -0.35
N PHE A 128 -7.27 -7.28 -0.69
CA PHE A 128 -8.42 -6.82 0.10
C PHE A 128 -9.67 -6.75 -0.76
N ASP A 129 -10.81 -6.92 -0.12
CA ASP A 129 -12.12 -6.59 -0.67
C ASP A 129 -12.75 -5.39 0.06
N GLY A 130 -13.77 -4.79 -0.56
CA GLY A 130 -14.46 -3.64 0.03
C GLY A 130 -15.20 -3.98 1.33
N ALA A 131 -15.64 -5.22 1.51
CA ALA A 131 -16.31 -5.67 2.72
C ALA A 131 -15.36 -5.62 3.93
N LEU A 132 -14.06 -5.88 3.74
CA LEU A 132 -13.03 -5.75 4.77
C LEU A 132 -12.91 -4.29 5.24
N PHE A 133 -12.96 -3.31 4.33
CA PHE A 133 -12.93 -1.88 4.69
C PHE A 133 -14.19 -1.48 5.46
N ALA A 134 -15.36 -1.93 4.98
CA ALA A 134 -16.63 -1.66 5.64
C ALA A 134 -16.71 -2.26 7.05
N GLU A 135 -16.11 -3.44 7.27
CA GLU A 135 -16.03 -4.03 8.60
C GLU A 135 -15.06 -3.27 9.50
N ALA A 136 -13.85 -2.94 9.01
CA ALA A 136 -12.87 -2.16 9.75
C ALA A 136 -13.40 -0.79 10.18
N ALA A 137 -14.20 -0.13 9.33
CA ALA A 137 -14.82 1.17 9.61
C ALA A 137 -15.77 1.16 10.81
N LYS A 138 -16.27 0.00 11.24
CA LYS A 138 -17.08 -0.14 12.45
C LYS A 138 -16.23 -0.09 13.74
N HIS A 139 -14.92 -0.30 13.62
CA HIS A 139 -14.01 -0.45 14.74
C HIS A 139 -12.99 0.69 14.87
N GLY A 140 -12.73 1.43 13.79
CA GLY A 140 -11.79 2.54 13.76
C GLY A 140 -11.78 3.26 12.43
N LYS A 141 -10.84 4.17 12.24
CA LYS A 141 -10.65 4.87 10.97
C LYS A 141 -9.98 3.96 9.96
N VAL A 142 -10.30 4.16 8.69
CA VAL A 142 -9.81 3.37 7.56
C VAL A 142 -8.89 4.22 6.68
N ALA A 143 -7.65 3.76 6.50
CA ALA A 143 -6.69 4.32 5.56
C ALA A 143 -6.38 3.29 4.47
N VAL A 144 -6.36 3.69 3.21
CA VAL A 144 -6.14 2.78 2.08
C VAL A 144 -5.12 3.37 1.10
N ASP A 145 -4.09 2.59 0.78
CA ASP A 145 -3.26 2.81 -0.41
C ASP A 145 -3.96 2.14 -1.60
N VAL A 146 -4.41 2.95 -2.55
CA VAL A 146 -5.28 2.51 -3.63
C VAL A 146 -4.59 1.59 -4.64
N GLN A 147 -3.26 1.52 -4.64
CA GLN A 147 -2.50 0.64 -5.53
C GLN A 147 -3.01 -0.80 -5.54
N CYS A 148 -3.34 -1.34 -4.37
CA CYS A 148 -3.86 -2.71 -4.23
C CYS A 148 -5.29 -2.91 -4.77
N LEU A 149 -5.96 -1.87 -5.15
CA LEU A 149 -7.29 -1.91 -5.77
C LEU A 149 -7.23 -1.74 -7.29
N LEU A 150 -6.10 -1.25 -7.81
CA LEU A 150 -5.91 -0.94 -9.22
C LEU A 150 -4.95 -1.90 -9.92
N ARG A 151 -3.91 -2.40 -9.21
CA ARG A 151 -2.85 -3.22 -9.81
C ARG A 151 -3.25 -4.68 -9.87
N HIS A 152 -3.61 -5.15 -11.04
CA HIS A 152 -4.00 -6.54 -11.31
C HIS A 152 -2.80 -7.39 -11.75
N VAL A 153 -2.87 -8.67 -11.42
CA VAL A 153 -1.98 -9.69 -11.98
C VAL A 153 -2.71 -10.37 -13.11
N GLU A 154 -2.22 -10.18 -14.33
CA GLU A 154 -2.80 -10.73 -15.56
C GLU A 154 -2.54 -12.24 -15.69
N ALA A 155 -3.20 -12.89 -16.63
CA ALA A 155 -3.07 -14.32 -16.87
C ALA A 155 -1.64 -14.75 -17.24
N ASP A 156 -0.87 -13.87 -17.90
CA ASP A 156 0.54 -14.06 -18.25
C ASP A 156 1.49 -13.64 -17.12
N LYS A 157 0.94 -13.30 -15.94
CA LYS A 157 1.64 -12.81 -14.74
C LYS A 157 2.21 -11.39 -14.85
N THR A 158 2.02 -10.69 -15.95
CA THR A 158 2.32 -9.26 -16.00
C THR A 158 1.41 -8.47 -15.07
N MET A 159 1.81 -7.26 -14.72
CA MET A 159 1.01 -6.39 -13.85
C MET A 159 0.48 -5.22 -14.66
N ALA A 160 -0.84 -5.05 -14.63
CA ALA A 160 -1.55 -3.95 -15.27
C ALA A 160 -2.42 -3.19 -14.28
N PHE A 161 -2.69 -1.93 -14.57
CA PHE A 161 -3.57 -1.11 -13.75
C PHE A 161 -4.93 -1.00 -14.43
N HIS A 162 -5.97 -1.31 -13.65
CA HIS A 162 -7.37 -1.18 -14.06
C HIS A 162 -8.11 -0.29 -13.08
N ASP A 163 -9.21 0.30 -13.52
CA ASP A 163 -10.06 1.10 -12.65
C ASP A 163 -10.75 0.22 -11.59
N TRP A 164 -10.96 0.78 -10.42
CA TRP A 164 -11.67 0.11 -9.32
C TRP A 164 -13.19 0.29 -9.48
N ALA A 165 -13.87 -0.77 -9.89
CA ALA A 165 -15.29 -0.74 -10.20
C ALA A 165 -16.17 -0.34 -8.99
N GLU A 166 -15.81 -0.83 -7.79
CA GLU A 166 -16.57 -0.61 -6.56
C GLU A 166 -16.21 0.69 -5.83
N LYS A 167 -15.41 1.56 -6.42
CA LYS A 167 -14.93 2.79 -5.78
C LYS A 167 -16.04 3.67 -5.19
N ARG A 168 -17.18 3.78 -5.86
CA ARG A 168 -18.31 4.58 -5.39
C ARG A 168 -19.02 3.98 -4.18
N GLU A 169 -18.96 2.67 -4.02
CA GLU A 169 -19.56 1.95 -2.91
C GLU A 169 -18.71 2.08 -1.66
N TYR A 170 -17.38 1.97 -1.78
CA TYR A 170 -16.49 1.86 -0.62
C TYR A 170 -15.71 3.13 -0.28
N LEU A 171 -15.58 4.11 -1.17
CA LEU A 171 -14.95 5.39 -0.81
C LEU A 171 -15.60 6.07 0.42
N PRO A 172 -16.93 6.00 0.64
CA PRO A 172 -17.55 6.61 1.83
C PRO A 172 -17.10 6.05 3.17
N VAL A 173 -16.54 4.84 3.23
CA VAL A 173 -16.03 4.24 4.47
C VAL A 173 -14.54 4.49 4.66
N ILE A 174 -13.84 5.12 3.71
CA ILE A 174 -12.42 5.42 3.76
C ILE A 174 -12.20 6.82 4.33
N ASP A 175 -11.51 6.91 5.47
CA ASP A 175 -11.14 8.18 6.09
C ASP A 175 -9.93 8.81 5.38
N TYR A 176 -8.92 8.01 5.03
CA TYR A 176 -7.67 8.46 4.43
C TYR A 176 -7.38 7.67 3.16
N LEU A 177 -7.58 8.28 2.01
CA LEU A 177 -7.27 7.68 0.72
C LEU A 177 -5.91 8.18 0.23
N LYS A 178 -4.95 7.26 0.06
CA LYS A 178 -3.67 7.57 -0.58
C LYS A 178 -3.65 7.01 -1.99
N THR A 179 -3.22 7.83 -2.93
CA THR A 179 -2.99 7.49 -4.33
C THR A 179 -1.76 8.22 -4.87
N ASP A 180 -1.20 7.79 -5.98
CA ASP A 180 -0.28 8.62 -6.75
C ASP A 180 -1.01 9.33 -7.91
N ALA A 181 -0.30 10.18 -8.66
CA ALA A 181 -0.92 10.97 -9.73
C ALA A 181 -1.50 10.11 -10.87
N ALA A 182 -0.80 9.01 -11.23
CA ALA A 182 -1.26 8.11 -12.30
C ALA A 182 -2.46 7.27 -11.84
N GLU A 183 -2.43 6.79 -10.61
CA GLU A 183 -3.55 6.07 -9.98
C GLU A 183 -4.79 6.97 -9.84
N ALA A 184 -4.58 8.25 -9.46
CA ALA A 184 -5.66 9.23 -9.38
C ALA A 184 -6.31 9.48 -10.75
N GLU A 185 -5.51 9.54 -11.82
CA GLU A 185 -6.00 9.65 -13.19
C GLU A 185 -6.81 8.42 -13.60
N ILE A 186 -6.36 7.20 -13.28
CA ILE A 186 -7.10 5.96 -13.53
C ILE A 186 -8.47 5.99 -12.83
N LEU A 187 -8.51 6.41 -11.56
CA LEU A 187 -9.74 6.46 -10.79
C LEU A 187 -10.73 7.51 -11.29
N THR A 188 -10.24 8.68 -11.73
CA THR A 188 -11.06 9.88 -11.95
C THR A 188 -11.17 10.28 -13.41
N GLY A 189 -10.24 9.88 -14.26
CA GLY A 189 -10.06 10.40 -15.61
C GLY A 189 -9.46 11.81 -15.67
N LEU A 190 -8.99 12.37 -14.54
CA LEU A 190 -8.48 13.72 -14.43
C LEU A 190 -6.96 13.72 -14.21
N THR A 191 -6.24 14.52 -15.01
CA THR A 191 -4.79 14.74 -14.86
C THR A 191 -4.45 15.84 -13.85
N ASP A 192 -5.39 16.78 -13.61
CA ASP A 192 -5.24 17.79 -12.56
C ASP A 192 -5.46 17.12 -11.19
N ARG A 193 -4.40 17.07 -10.38
CA ARG A 193 -4.40 16.41 -9.08
C ARG A 193 -5.33 17.08 -8.06
N ALA A 194 -5.50 18.39 -8.13
CA ALA A 194 -6.38 19.12 -7.24
C ALA A 194 -7.85 18.80 -7.56
N GLU A 195 -8.21 18.78 -8.82
CA GLU A 195 -9.56 18.41 -9.24
C GLU A 195 -9.82 16.91 -9.02
N ALA A 196 -8.84 16.04 -9.24
CA ALA A 196 -8.94 14.62 -8.91
C ALA A 196 -9.19 14.39 -7.41
N ALA A 197 -8.46 15.10 -6.53
CA ALA A 197 -8.65 15.00 -5.08
C ALA A 197 -10.06 15.45 -4.66
N LYS A 198 -10.56 16.56 -5.20
CA LYS A 198 -11.93 17.05 -4.94
C LYS A 198 -12.98 16.06 -5.42
N LEU A 199 -12.75 15.43 -6.58
CA LEU A 199 -13.67 14.46 -7.15
C LEU A 199 -13.72 13.18 -6.29
N LEU A 200 -12.57 12.66 -5.85
CA LEU A 200 -12.49 11.50 -4.94
C LEU A 200 -13.16 11.80 -3.60
N TYR A 201 -12.97 13.01 -3.07
CA TYR A 201 -13.67 13.48 -1.88
C TYR A 201 -15.19 13.53 -2.11
N SER A 202 -15.64 14.06 -3.23
CA SER A 202 -17.08 14.12 -3.57
C SER A 202 -17.72 12.73 -3.70
N TRP A 203 -16.90 11.70 -3.92
CA TRP A 203 -17.32 10.31 -3.95
C TRP A 203 -17.32 9.64 -2.58
N GLY A 204 -16.89 10.35 -1.54
CA GLY A 204 -17.04 9.93 -0.15
C GLY A 204 -15.75 9.77 0.64
N ALA A 205 -14.57 9.74 0.04
CA ALA A 205 -13.32 9.74 0.78
C ALA A 205 -13.21 11.01 1.64
N LYS A 206 -12.79 10.89 2.91
CA LYS A 206 -12.83 12.05 3.83
C LYS A 206 -11.57 12.92 3.76
N GLU A 207 -10.42 12.31 3.52
CA GLU A 207 -9.17 13.00 3.22
C GLU A 207 -8.47 12.27 2.08
N VAL A 208 -7.93 13.01 1.12
CA VAL A 208 -7.27 12.47 -0.07
C VAL A 208 -5.84 12.96 -0.13
N LEU A 209 -4.89 12.01 -0.22
CA LEU A 209 -3.47 12.26 -0.40
C LEU A 209 -3.03 11.78 -1.78
N ILE A 210 -2.51 12.70 -2.60
CA ILE A 210 -1.98 12.38 -3.93
C ILE A 210 -0.48 12.65 -3.96
N THR A 211 0.31 11.60 -4.16
CA THR A 211 1.76 11.71 -4.28
C THR A 211 2.18 11.89 -5.73
N HIS A 212 3.23 12.67 -5.95
CA HIS A 212 3.87 12.87 -7.24
C HIS A 212 5.39 13.01 -7.03
N ASN A 213 6.19 13.00 -8.10
CA ASN A 213 7.64 13.12 -7.99
C ASN A 213 8.12 14.51 -7.55
N THR A 214 7.30 15.53 -7.64
CA THR A 214 7.64 16.91 -7.27
C THR A 214 7.09 17.33 -5.92
N GLU A 215 5.91 16.84 -5.56
CA GLU A 215 5.20 17.24 -4.34
C GLU A 215 4.18 16.19 -3.89
N VAL A 216 3.77 16.31 -2.66
CA VAL A 216 2.58 15.63 -2.12
C VAL A 216 1.47 16.65 -2.00
N LEU A 217 0.27 16.30 -2.46
CA LEU A 217 -0.95 17.08 -2.32
C LEU A 217 -1.89 16.37 -1.35
N ALA A 218 -2.46 17.11 -0.40
CA ALA A 218 -3.52 16.62 0.48
C ALA A 218 -4.76 17.53 0.38
N TYR A 219 -5.95 16.92 0.40
CA TYR A 219 -7.23 17.61 0.44
C TYR A 219 -8.10 17.09 1.57
N ASP A 220 -8.55 17.97 2.46
CA ASP A 220 -9.35 17.66 3.66
C ASP A 220 -10.85 17.97 3.50
N GLY A 221 -11.29 18.24 2.29
CA GLY A 221 -12.66 18.69 1.99
C GLY A 221 -12.85 20.20 2.03
N GLN A 222 -11.89 20.96 2.55
CA GLN A 222 -11.94 22.43 2.64
C GLN A 222 -10.75 23.09 1.93
N ARG A 223 -9.55 22.54 2.12
CA ARG A 223 -8.30 23.13 1.64
C ARG A 223 -7.42 22.09 0.96
N ILE A 224 -6.67 22.57 -0.01
CA ILE A 224 -5.56 21.84 -0.61
C ILE A 224 -4.28 22.29 0.07
N TYR A 225 -3.51 21.30 0.53
CA TYR A 225 -2.17 21.47 1.08
C TYR A 225 -1.17 20.84 0.11
N THR A 226 -0.06 21.49 -0.11
CA THR A 226 1.03 20.91 -0.90
C THR A 226 2.33 20.97 -0.14
N CYS A 227 3.14 19.93 -0.28
CA CYS A 227 4.47 19.84 0.28
C CYS A 227 5.44 19.38 -0.80
N PRO A 228 6.43 20.19 -1.19
CA PRO A 228 7.41 19.80 -2.20
C PRO A 228 8.28 18.65 -1.68
N ILE A 229 8.52 17.66 -2.55
CA ILE A 229 9.44 16.57 -2.26
C ILE A 229 10.88 17.03 -2.49
N LYS A 230 11.70 16.96 -1.44
CA LYS A 230 13.15 17.19 -1.52
C LYS A 230 13.84 15.83 -1.39
N ALA A 231 13.96 15.12 -2.50
CA ALA A 231 14.61 13.83 -2.51
C ALA A 231 16.12 13.98 -2.22
N ARG A 232 16.63 13.20 -1.26
CA ARG A 232 18.07 13.14 -0.96
C ARG A 232 18.81 12.23 -1.95
N ASN A 233 18.10 11.33 -2.59
CA ASN A 233 18.62 10.39 -3.57
C ASN A 233 17.66 10.30 -4.74
N LEU A 234 18.17 10.51 -5.95
CA LEU A 234 17.42 10.44 -7.20
C LEU A 234 17.68 9.13 -7.98
N SER A 235 18.40 8.17 -7.39
CA SER A 235 18.80 6.92 -8.07
C SER A 235 17.67 5.92 -8.31
N GLY A 236 16.45 6.39 -8.41
CA GLY A 236 15.27 5.60 -8.76
C GLY A 236 14.35 5.33 -7.59
N ARG A 237 13.10 5.07 -7.93
CA ARG A 237 12.04 4.70 -7.00
C ARG A 237 11.90 3.19 -6.98
N THR A 238 12.13 2.60 -5.86
CA THR A 238 11.58 1.29 -5.56
C THR A 238 10.33 1.54 -4.75
N GLY A 239 9.19 1.37 -5.33
CA GLY A 239 7.86 1.31 -4.75
C GLY A 239 7.61 2.09 -3.50
#